data_30ccf8baebd557344fd22bdd8415b4b7
#
_entry.id   30ccf8baebd557344fd22bdd8415b4b7
#
_cell.length_a   1.000
_cell.length_b   1.000
_cell.length_c   1.000
_cell.angle_alpha   90.00
_cell.angle_beta   90.00
_cell.angle_gamma   90.00
#
_symmetry.space_group_name_H-M   'P 1'
#
loop_
_entity.id
_entity.type
_entity.pdbx_description
1 polymer ?
#
loop_
_entity_poly.entity_id
_entity_poly.type
_entity_poly.pdbx_seq_one_letter_code
_entity_poly.pdbx_strand_id
1 'polypeptide(L)' 'MKYVCNICGYIYDPAVGDPDGGIAPGTPFEDIPADWVCPVCGVGKDDFSPAD' A
#
# COMPACT_ATOMS: atom_id res chain seq x y z
N MET A 1 -8.39 -5.30 -5.15
CA MET A 1 -7.46 -4.79 -6.16
C MET A 1 -6.12 -4.51 -5.51
N LYS A 2 -5.05 -5.09 -6.04
CA LYS A 2 -3.71 -4.89 -5.51
C LYS A 2 -3.06 -3.66 -6.12
N TYR A 3 -2.09 -3.10 -5.40
CA TYR A 3 -1.30 -1.97 -5.87
C TYR A 3 0.17 -2.30 -5.71
N VAL A 4 0.98 -1.81 -6.62
CA VAL A 4 2.43 -2.04 -6.60
C VAL A 4 3.16 -0.72 -6.42
N CYS A 5 4.17 -0.73 -5.55
CA CYS A 5 5.08 0.40 -5.41
C CYS A 5 5.95 0.48 -6.66
N ASN A 6 5.92 1.63 -7.35
CA ASN A 6 6.67 1.80 -8.60
C ASN A 6 8.18 1.92 -8.36
N ILE A 7 8.61 2.07 -7.11
CA ILE A 7 10.01 2.30 -6.77
C ILE A 7 10.69 0.99 -6.36
N CYS A 8 10.08 0.22 -5.44
CA CYS A 8 10.72 -0.99 -4.90
C CYS A 8 9.99 -2.28 -5.26
N GLY A 9 8.78 -2.21 -5.82
CA GLY A 9 8.01 -3.40 -6.20
C GLY A 9 7.18 -4.02 -5.09
N TYR A 10 7.07 -3.37 -3.94
CA TYR A 10 6.20 -3.85 -2.86
C TYR A 10 4.76 -3.92 -3.34
N ILE A 11 4.07 -5.03 -3.01
CA ILE A 11 2.67 -5.23 -3.40
C ILE A 11 1.79 -5.00 -2.16
N TYR A 12 0.88 -4.03 -2.25
CA TYR A 12 -0.15 -3.87 -1.24
C TYR A 12 -1.35 -4.74 -1.62
N ASP A 13 -1.64 -5.75 -0.81
CA ASP A 13 -2.81 -6.61 -1.00
C ASP A 13 -3.85 -6.22 0.03
N PRO A 14 -5.02 -5.69 -0.38
CA PRO A 14 -6.07 -5.29 0.57
C PRO A 14 -6.51 -6.41 1.51
N ALA A 15 -6.47 -7.67 1.06
CA ALA A 15 -6.84 -8.79 1.92
C ALA A 15 -5.87 -8.99 3.07
N VAL A 16 -4.64 -8.56 2.92
CA VAL A 16 -3.59 -8.70 3.95
C VAL A 16 -3.42 -7.41 4.76
N GLY A 17 -3.58 -6.27 4.11
CA GLY A 17 -3.33 -4.97 4.72
C GLY A 17 -1.85 -4.72 4.95
N ASP A 18 -1.54 -3.83 5.87
CA ASP A 18 -0.19 -3.53 6.32
C ASP A 18 -0.22 -3.32 7.84
N PRO A 19 -0.29 -4.41 8.62
CA PRO A 19 -0.43 -4.27 10.07
C PRO A 19 0.71 -3.50 10.72
N ASP A 20 1.94 -3.63 10.19
CA ASP A 20 3.09 -2.90 10.71
C ASP A 20 2.96 -1.39 10.50
N GLY A 21 2.27 -0.99 9.44
CA GLY A 21 1.97 0.41 9.17
C GLY A 21 0.62 0.87 9.71
N GLY A 22 -0.06 0.02 10.46
CA GLY A 22 -1.35 0.37 11.05
C GLY A 22 -2.54 0.20 10.11
N ILE A 23 -2.39 -0.54 9.03
CA ILE A 23 -3.47 -0.77 8.05
C ILE A 23 -4.04 -2.17 8.27
N ALA A 24 -5.28 -2.23 8.72
CA ALA A 24 -5.94 -3.51 8.99
C ALA A 24 -6.21 -4.29 7.70
N PRO A 25 -6.19 -5.65 7.76
CA PRO A 25 -6.66 -6.46 6.63
C PRO A 25 -8.08 -6.07 6.21
N GLY A 26 -8.32 -6.06 4.90
CA GLY A 26 -9.62 -5.68 4.36
C GLY A 26 -9.73 -4.20 4.01
N THR A 27 -8.65 -3.42 4.13
CA THR A 27 -8.68 -1.99 3.83
C THR A 27 -8.36 -1.77 2.36
N PRO A 28 -9.26 -1.18 1.56
CA PRO A 28 -8.95 -0.81 0.18
C PRO A 28 -7.84 0.24 0.14
N PHE A 29 -7.07 0.25 -0.93
CA PHE A 29 -5.96 1.19 -1.04
C PHE A 29 -6.41 2.64 -0.90
N GLU A 30 -7.54 2.99 -1.49
CA GLU A 30 -8.09 4.35 -1.43
C GLU A 30 -8.49 4.78 -0.03
N ASP A 31 -8.71 3.83 0.89
CA ASP A 31 -9.08 4.15 2.27
C ASP A 31 -7.85 4.29 3.18
N ILE A 32 -6.66 4.01 2.68
CA ILE A 32 -5.43 4.20 3.45
C ILE A 32 -5.19 5.69 3.65
N PRO A 33 -4.81 6.13 4.87
CA PRO A 33 -4.51 7.55 5.11
C PRO A 33 -3.47 8.10 4.13
N ALA A 34 -3.61 9.38 3.77
CA ALA A 34 -2.73 10.00 2.78
C ALA A 34 -1.26 10.06 3.23
N ASP A 35 -1.01 9.99 4.53
CA ASP A 35 0.35 10.04 5.10
C ASP A 35 1.00 8.66 5.23
N TRP A 36 0.29 7.59 4.83
CA TRP A 36 0.89 6.25 4.81
C TRP A 36 1.98 6.19 3.75
N VAL A 37 3.03 5.44 4.05
CA VAL A 37 4.15 5.27 3.13
C VAL A 37 4.44 3.79 2.93
N CYS A 38 5.13 3.48 1.83
CA CYS A 38 5.55 2.11 1.54
C CYS A 38 6.40 1.58 2.70
N PRO A 39 6.08 0.39 3.26
CA PRO A 39 6.83 -0.14 4.38
C PRO A 39 8.25 -0.61 4.01
N VAL A 40 8.56 -0.70 2.72
CA VAL A 40 9.86 -1.16 2.23
C VAL A 40 10.77 0.01 1.91
N CYS A 41 10.30 0.97 1.10
CA CYS A 41 11.17 2.06 0.63
C CYS A 41 10.75 3.45 1.11
N GLY A 42 9.57 3.58 1.73
CA GLY A 42 9.17 4.84 2.35
C GLY A 42 8.54 5.88 1.44
N VAL A 43 8.26 5.56 0.18
CA VAL A 43 7.60 6.51 -0.71
C VAL A 43 6.10 6.58 -0.39
N GLY A 44 5.45 7.67 -0.79
CA GLY A 44 4.03 7.88 -0.53
C GLY A 44 3.14 7.12 -1.50
N LYS A 45 1.82 7.24 -1.28
CA LYS A 45 0.82 6.55 -2.10
C LYS A 45 0.90 6.95 -3.58
N ASP A 46 1.39 8.14 -3.88
CA ASP A 46 1.49 8.64 -5.26
C ASP A 46 2.42 7.80 -6.13
N ASP A 47 3.31 7.04 -5.52
CA ASP A 47 4.24 6.15 -6.23
C ASP A 47 3.71 4.72 -6.35
N PHE A 48 2.41 4.52 -6.20
CA PHE A 48 1.77 3.23 -6.37
C PHE A 48 0.87 3.22 -7.58
N SER A 49 0.77 2.07 -8.23
CA SER A 49 -0.09 1.86 -9.39
C SER A 49 -0.90 0.58 -9.22
N PRO A 50 -2.09 0.48 -9.83
CA PRO A 50 -2.86 -0.77 -9.82
C PRO A 50 -2.05 -1.92 -10.38
N ALA A 51 -2.09 -3.06 -9.69
CA ALA A 51 -1.27 -4.23 -10.01
C ALA A 51 -2.07 -5.47 -10.41
N ASP A 52 -3.39 -5.36 -10.45
CA ASP A 52 -4.25 -6.49 -10.86
C ASP A 52 -4.33 -6.62 -12.37
#